data_16d7cfcbbb465969c9f826315d74dd5c
#
_entry.id   16d7cfcbbb465969c9f826315d74dd5c
#
_cell.length_a   1.000
_cell.length_b   1.000
_cell.length_c   1.000
_cell.angle_alpha   90.00
_cell.angle_beta   90.00
_cell.angle_gamma   90.00
#
_symmetry.space_group_name_H-M   'P 1'
#
loop_
_entity.id
_entity.type
_entity.pdbx_description
1 polymer ?
#
loop_
_entity_poly.entity_id
_entity_poly.type
_entity_poly.pdbx_seq_one_letter_code
_entity_poly.pdbx_strand_id
1 'polypeptide(L)'
;MKKITLLLLATTLCLVGLNAQDVLTTEEMNSVYKKEKHQNKRVQQYAPLRQADVMWSRKIWREIDLRQKINHPFYYPENDGVAQTIQDRKSLIDVIYSAIQEGSITAYGNATRDDEFREEMSQDAIKKIGGAKEEMVETTNWEKVAEGFSEEESTEMTLSKKEFDRNQVKKWRLKEEWFFDKQRSVMDVRIIGMAPLKEDRDEVSGQLTGGFSPLFWVYFPEAREILINAEVFNLVKNNAERRTYDDIFWKRMFGSTITKESSVMDRKVNEYMVGLDALLEAERIKTEIFNMEHDLWEY
;
A
#
# COMPACT_ATOMS: atom_id res chain seq x y z
N MET A 1 70.89 0.03 2.83
CA MET A 1 69.67 0.79 3.17
C MET A 1 68.59 0.71 2.07
N LYS A 2 68.86 1.03 0.79
CA LYS A 2 67.88 0.97 -0.30
C LYS A 2 67.17 -0.40 -0.52
N LYS A 3 67.87 -1.53 -0.28
CA LYS A 3 67.29 -2.88 -0.44
C LYS A 3 66.34 -3.24 0.71
N ILE A 4 66.58 -2.74 1.91
CA ILE A 4 65.74 -2.97 3.09
C ILE A 4 64.42 -2.14 2.97
N THR A 5 64.53 -0.90 2.47
CA THR A 5 63.35 -0.06 2.23
C THR A 5 62.46 -0.63 1.11
N LEU A 6 63.04 -1.24 0.08
CA LEU A 6 62.29 -1.89 -1.00
C LEU A 6 61.56 -3.16 -0.49
N LEU A 7 62.20 -3.93 0.39
CA LEU A 7 61.62 -5.13 1.00
C LEU A 7 60.45 -4.74 1.94
N LEU A 8 60.61 -3.68 2.73
CA LEU A 8 59.56 -3.16 3.62
C LEU A 8 58.39 -2.60 2.81
N LEU A 9 58.64 -1.96 1.68
CA LEU A 9 57.59 -1.48 0.78
C LEU A 9 56.80 -2.61 0.11
N ALA A 10 57.48 -3.71 -0.28
CA ALA A 10 56.86 -4.89 -0.85
C ALA A 10 55.98 -5.64 0.16
N THR A 11 56.43 -5.72 1.43
CA THR A 11 55.62 -6.35 2.50
C THR A 11 54.41 -5.54 2.91
N THR A 12 54.49 -4.20 2.90
CA THR A 12 53.33 -3.33 3.13
C THR A 12 52.33 -3.42 1.97
N LEU A 13 52.79 -3.53 0.73
CA LEU A 13 51.91 -3.69 -0.44
C LEU A 13 51.19 -5.04 -0.45
N CYS A 14 51.83 -6.13 0.05
CA CYS A 14 51.16 -7.43 0.20
C CYS A 14 50.13 -7.46 1.36
N LEU A 15 50.29 -6.65 2.40
CA LEU A 15 49.33 -6.57 3.50
C LEU A 15 48.04 -5.80 3.15
N VAL A 16 48.08 -4.90 2.17
CA VAL A 16 46.90 -4.15 1.68
C VAL A 16 46.02 -5.02 0.75
N GLY A 17 46.56 -6.11 0.21
CA GLY A 17 45.85 -7.01 -0.71
C GLY A 17 45.06 -8.13 -0.09
N LEU A 18 45.02 -8.28 1.24
CA LEU A 18 44.33 -9.38 1.92
C LEU A 18 42.92 -9.07 2.43
N ASN A 19 42.33 -7.98 1.99
CA ASN A 19 40.88 -7.78 2.11
C ASN A 19 40.13 -8.46 0.97
N ALA A 20 40.64 -9.57 0.49
CA ALA A 20 39.96 -10.39 -0.50
C ALA A 20 38.89 -11.22 0.18
N GLN A 21 37.67 -10.89 -0.12
CA GLN A 21 36.51 -11.75 -0.02
C GLN A 21 36.05 -12.09 1.40
N ASP A 22 35.42 -11.13 2.03
CA ASP A 22 34.38 -11.42 3.00
C ASP A 22 33.20 -12.02 2.24
N VAL A 23 33.23 -13.32 2.00
CA VAL A 23 32.28 -14.03 1.15
C VAL A 23 30.89 -14.06 1.79
N LEU A 24 30.81 -13.87 3.11
CA LEU A 24 29.55 -13.81 3.87
C LEU A 24 29.77 -12.88 5.07
N THR A 25 29.35 -11.64 4.95
CA THR A 25 29.24 -10.78 6.12
C THR A 25 28.15 -11.32 7.03
N THR A 26 28.46 -11.39 8.31
CA THR A 26 27.57 -11.88 9.40
C THR A 26 26.22 -11.15 9.51
N GLU A 27 26.04 -10.07 8.78
CA GLU A 27 24.82 -9.24 8.80
C GLU A 27 23.66 -9.82 7.98
N GLU A 28 23.93 -10.72 7.01
CA GLU A 28 22.89 -11.31 6.16
C GLU A 28 23.07 -12.83 6.03
N MET A 29 22.87 -13.58 7.12
CA MET A 29 22.96 -15.06 7.11
C MET A 29 21.96 -15.72 6.15
N ASN A 30 20.99 -14.97 5.63
CA ASN A 30 19.87 -15.48 4.83
C ASN A 30 20.03 -15.23 3.32
N SER A 31 21.14 -14.65 2.88
CA SER A 31 21.40 -14.36 1.45
C SER A 31 22.86 -14.66 1.09
N VAL A 32 23.06 -15.19 -0.13
CA VAL A 32 24.41 -15.41 -0.70
C VAL A 32 25.05 -14.13 -1.27
N TYR A 33 24.33 -13.04 -1.27
CA TYR A 33 24.80 -11.74 -1.74
C TYR A 33 24.30 -10.62 -0.83
N LYS A 34 25.07 -9.55 -0.74
CA LYS A 34 24.68 -8.36 0.01
C LYS A 34 23.60 -7.61 -0.75
N LYS A 35 22.44 -7.45 -0.12
CA LYS A 35 21.36 -6.65 -0.70
C LYS A 35 21.68 -5.17 -0.56
N GLU A 36 21.72 -4.46 -1.67
CA GLU A 36 21.80 -3.00 -1.66
C GLU A 36 20.42 -2.41 -1.39
N LYS A 37 20.31 -1.56 -0.38
CA LYS A 37 19.07 -0.82 -0.11
C LYS A 37 18.93 0.30 -1.13
N HIS A 38 17.96 0.19 -2.02
CA HIS A 38 17.64 1.26 -2.98
C HIS A 38 16.80 2.37 -2.32
N GLN A 39 17.33 3.00 -1.30
CA GLN A 39 16.62 4.05 -0.57
C GLN A 39 16.47 5.39 -1.33
N ASN A 40 17.06 5.52 -2.51
CA ASN A 40 17.14 6.78 -3.24
C ASN A 40 16.59 6.70 -4.67
N LYS A 41 15.66 5.81 -4.95
CA LYS A 41 14.93 5.85 -6.22
C LYS A 41 14.13 7.16 -6.27
N ARG A 42 14.21 7.84 -7.41
CA ARG A 42 13.39 9.04 -7.67
C ARG A 42 12.12 8.64 -8.41
N VAL A 43 11.01 9.26 -8.01
CA VAL A 43 9.74 9.08 -8.69
C VAL A 43 9.85 9.56 -10.14
N GLN A 44 9.45 8.72 -11.08
CA GLN A 44 9.34 9.13 -12.48
C GLN A 44 8.20 10.13 -12.62
N GLN A 45 8.52 11.31 -13.10
CA GLN A 45 7.53 12.36 -13.31
C GLN A 45 6.60 12.02 -14.47
N TYR A 46 5.35 12.37 -14.33
CA TYR A 46 4.40 12.30 -15.44
C TYR A 46 4.76 13.35 -16.51
N ALA A 47 4.45 13.04 -17.75
CA ALA A 47 4.54 14.03 -18.81
C ALA A 47 3.68 15.25 -18.48
N PRO A 48 4.14 16.47 -18.73
CA PRO A 48 3.36 17.67 -18.51
C PRO A 48 2.10 17.62 -19.39
N LEU A 49 0.96 17.91 -18.79
CA LEU A 49 -0.33 17.90 -19.46
C LEU A 49 -1.01 19.27 -19.27
N ARG A 50 -1.34 19.95 -20.34
CA ARG A 50 -2.09 21.21 -20.31
C ARG A 50 -3.57 20.93 -20.55
N GLN A 51 -4.43 21.69 -19.96
CA GLN A 51 -5.88 21.56 -20.15
C GLN A 51 -6.29 21.62 -21.63
N ALA A 52 -5.60 22.45 -22.44
CA ALA A 52 -5.85 22.57 -23.86
C ALA A 52 -5.51 21.31 -24.68
N ASP A 53 -4.66 20.44 -24.13
CA ASP A 53 -4.21 19.20 -24.77
C ASP A 53 -5.11 18.00 -24.42
N VAL A 54 -5.97 18.15 -23.40
CA VAL A 54 -6.96 17.14 -23.00
C VAL A 54 -8.20 17.26 -23.89
N MET A 55 -8.36 16.30 -24.79
CA MET A 55 -9.53 16.26 -25.68
C MET A 55 -10.72 15.54 -25.04
N TRP A 56 -10.45 14.53 -24.25
CA TRP A 56 -11.43 13.72 -23.54
C TRP A 56 -10.87 13.31 -22.18
N SER A 57 -11.71 13.30 -21.16
CA SER A 57 -11.37 12.73 -19.86
C SER A 57 -12.60 12.16 -19.15
N ARG A 58 -12.37 11.11 -18.35
CA ARG A 58 -13.39 10.47 -17.52
C ARG A 58 -12.77 10.00 -16.22
N LYS A 59 -13.40 10.30 -15.09
CA LYS A 59 -13.00 9.79 -13.79
C LYS A 59 -13.67 8.45 -13.53
N ILE A 60 -12.88 7.49 -13.01
CA ILE A 60 -13.30 6.13 -12.77
C ILE A 60 -12.81 5.70 -11.39
N TRP A 61 -13.67 5.01 -10.67
CA TRP A 61 -13.33 4.37 -9.42
C TRP A 61 -13.26 2.86 -9.62
N ARG A 62 -12.15 2.28 -9.17
CA ARG A 62 -11.90 0.84 -9.27
C ARG A 62 -11.65 0.25 -7.92
N GLU A 63 -12.02 -1.01 -7.74
CA GLU A 63 -11.67 -1.79 -6.56
C GLU A 63 -10.71 -2.91 -6.93
N ILE A 64 -9.61 -2.98 -6.18
CA ILE A 64 -8.63 -4.06 -6.20
C ILE A 64 -9.00 -5.01 -5.07
N ASP A 65 -9.40 -6.24 -5.36
CA ASP A 65 -9.68 -7.26 -4.36
C ASP A 65 -8.39 -8.02 -4.04
N LEU A 66 -7.95 -7.94 -2.79
CA LEU A 66 -6.70 -8.56 -2.30
C LEU A 66 -6.79 -10.08 -2.21
N ARG A 67 -7.99 -10.65 -2.28
CA ARG A 67 -8.20 -12.11 -2.33
C ARG A 67 -7.79 -12.72 -3.66
N GLN A 68 -7.69 -11.92 -4.72
CA GLN A 68 -7.23 -12.38 -6.01
C GLN A 68 -5.72 -12.62 -6.00
N LYS A 69 -5.28 -13.75 -6.56
CA LYS A 69 -3.87 -14.15 -6.57
C LYS A 69 -2.94 -13.10 -7.19
N ILE A 70 -3.39 -12.39 -8.23
CA ILE A 70 -2.60 -11.31 -8.87
C ILE A 70 -2.35 -10.13 -7.93
N ASN A 71 -3.23 -9.92 -6.96
CA ASN A 71 -3.20 -8.81 -6.01
C ASN A 71 -2.54 -9.17 -4.67
N HIS A 72 -2.13 -10.42 -4.46
CA HIS A 72 -1.46 -10.86 -3.24
C HIS A 72 -0.22 -10.02 -2.88
N PRO A 73 0.55 -9.46 -3.81
CA PRO A 73 1.66 -8.57 -3.47
C PRO A 73 1.30 -7.34 -2.64
N PHE A 74 0.05 -6.89 -2.70
CA PHE A 74 -0.44 -5.78 -1.87
C PHE A 74 -0.80 -6.18 -0.45
N TYR A 75 -1.13 -7.45 -0.24
CA TYR A 75 -1.59 -7.97 1.05
C TYR A 75 -0.48 -8.58 1.89
N TYR A 76 0.38 -9.38 1.26
CA TYR A 76 1.47 -10.06 1.98
C TYR A 76 2.74 -9.21 2.10
N PRO A 77 3.50 -9.37 3.20
CA PRO A 77 3.28 -10.30 4.33
C PRO A 77 2.18 -9.80 5.29
N GLU A 78 1.47 -10.74 5.92
CA GLU A 78 0.53 -10.42 7.00
C GLU A 78 1.33 -10.00 8.25
N ASN A 79 0.78 -9.03 8.97
CA ASN A 79 1.36 -8.55 10.22
C ASN A 79 0.65 -9.23 11.41
N ASP A 80 1.04 -10.45 11.72
CA ASP A 80 0.45 -11.26 12.80
C ASP A 80 1.05 -10.98 14.18
N GLY A 81 1.94 -9.98 14.32
CA GLY A 81 2.67 -9.72 15.55
C GLY A 81 3.74 -10.77 15.88
N VAL A 82 3.82 -11.85 15.10
CA VAL A 82 4.89 -12.85 15.19
C VAL A 82 6.08 -12.36 14.36
N ALA A 83 7.32 -12.68 14.81
CA ALA A 83 8.53 -12.30 14.10
C ALA A 83 8.45 -12.73 12.63
N GLN A 84 8.34 -11.75 11.74
CA GLN A 84 8.21 -11.98 10.31
C GLN A 84 9.49 -12.58 9.77
N THR A 85 9.36 -13.66 9.01
CA THR A 85 10.48 -14.31 8.30
C THR A 85 11.04 -13.41 7.19
N ILE A 86 10.23 -12.45 6.71
CA ILE A 86 10.58 -11.54 5.62
C ILE A 86 10.55 -10.10 6.17
N GLN A 87 11.69 -9.65 6.71
CA GLN A 87 11.81 -8.33 7.35
C GLN A 87 11.89 -7.16 6.34
N ASP A 88 12.31 -7.42 5.11
CA ASP A 88 12.59 -6.38 4.11
C ASP A 88 11.34 -5.89 3.37
N ARG A 89 10.20 -6.55 3.53
CA ARG A 89 8.99 -6.29 2.78
C ARG A 89 7.82 -6.08 3.72
N LYS A 90 7.01 -5.08 3.42
CA LYS A 90 5.82 -4.73 4.18
C LYS A 90 4.60 -4.77 3.25
N SER A 91 3.42 -5.06 3.79
CA SER A 91 2.19 -4.96 3.05
C SER A 91 1.89 -3.49 2.66
N LEU A 92 1.08 -3.28 1.63
CA LEU A 92 0.73 -1.93 1.19
C LEU A 92 0.10 -1.10 2.30
N ILE A 93 -0.78 -1.73 3.10
CA ILE A 93 -1.42 -1.03 4.22
C ILE A 93 -0.41 -0.64 5.31
N ASP A 94 0.58 -1.51 5.59
CA ASP A 94 1.62 -1.21 6.57
C ASP A 94 2.49 -0.03 6.14
N VAL A 95 2.86 0.01 4.86
CA VAL A 95 3.67 1.10 4.29
C VAL A 95 2.93 2.43 4.41
N ILE A 96 1.68 2.47 3.96
CA ILE A 96 0.89 3.71 3.95
C ILE A 96 0.52 4.13 5.36
N TYR A 97 0.09 3.20 6.22
CA TYR A 97 -0.31 3.53 7.59
C TYR A 97 0.88 4.03 8.43
N SER A 98 2.05 3.41 8.30
CA SER A 98 3.27 3.89 8.96
C SER A 98 3.64 5.30 8.50
N ALA A 99 3.55 5.55 7.20
CA ALA A 99 3.84 6.87 6.63
C ALA A 99 2.86 7.96 7.08
N ILE A 100 1.58 7.62 7.26
CA ILE A 100 0.58 8.54 7.82
C ILE A 100 0.89 8.83 9.30
N GLN A 101 1.29 7.82 10.07
CA GLN A 101 1.68 8.01 11.48
C GLN A 101 2.94 8.88 11.62
N GLU A 102 3.89 8.73 10.71
CA GLU A 102 5.11 9.55 10.65
C GLU A 102 4.84 10.97 10.12
N GLY A 103 3.63 11.22 9.58
CA GLY A 103 3.29 12.51 8.97
C GLY A 103 3.91 12.76 7.60
N SER A 104 4.44 11.71 6.96
CA SER A 104 5.04 11.80 5.62
C SER A 104 4.00 11.81 4.50
N ILE A 105 2.78 11.34 4.77
CA ILE A 105 1.62 11.35 3.87
C ILE A 105 0.42 11.91 4.63
N THR A 106 -0.35 12.74 3.96
CA THR A 106 -1.60 13.28 4.48
C THR A 106 -2.74 12.28 4.25
N ALA A 107 -3.44 11.92 5.33
CA ALA A 107 -4.68 11.16 5.25
C ALA A 107 -5.87 12.13 5.20
N TYR A 108 -6.80 11.87 4.29
CA TYR A 108 -8.02 12.66 4.14
C TYR A 108 -9.19 11.92 4.74
N GLY A 109 -9.91 12.59 5.62
CA GLY A 109 -11.00 12.05 6.42
C GLY A 109 -12.37 12.32 5.83
N ASN A 110 -13.34 11.63 6.37
CA ASN A 110 -14.71 11.51 5.87
C ASN A 110 -14.81 10.58 4.67
N ALA A 111 -14.19 9.44 4.82
CA ALA A 111 -13.93 8.41 3.84
C ALA A 111 -15.14 7.94 3.02
N THR A 112 -16.36 8.16 3.48
CA THR A 112 -17.59 7.74 2.78
C THR A 112 -18.07 8.73 1.74
N ARG A 113 -17.69 10.00 1.84
CA ARG A 113 -18.22 11.08 0.98
C ARG A 113 -17.18 11.99 0.36
N ASP A 114 -15.99 12.09 0.95
CA ASP A 114 -14.96 13.03 0.50
C ASP A 114 -13.80 12.33 -0.20
N ASP A 115 -14.03 11.99 -1.46
CA ASP A 115 -12.98 11.54 -2.38
C ASP A 115 -12.33 12.72 -3.14
N GLU A 116 -12.61 13.97 -2.72
CA GLU A 116 -12.06 15.19 -3.32
C GLU A 116 -10.88 15.78 -2.51
N PHE A 117 -10.44 15.11 -1.44
CA PHE A 117 -9.28 15.49 -0.62
C PHE A 117 -9.41 16.91 0.00
N ARG A 118 -10.59 17.25 0.53
CA ARG A 118 -10.86 18.58 1.09
C ARG A 118 -10.53 18.67 2.57
N GLU A 119 -10.77 17.58 3.31
CA GLU A 119 -10.64 17.55 4.77
C GLU A 119 -9.49 16.63 5.18
N GLU A 120 -8.45 17.22 5.74
CA GLU A 120 -7.34 16.47 6.34
C GLU A 120 -7.77 15.83 7.66
N MET A 121 -7.37 14.59 7.89
CA MET A 121 -7.62 13.92 9.15
C MET A 121 -6.73 14.47 10.25
N SER A 122 -7.34 14.74 11.42
CA SER A 122 -6.56 15.10 12.61
C SER A 122 -5.77 13.89 13.12
N GLN A 123 -4.67 14.14 13.84
CA GLN A 123 -3.84 13.09 14.45
C GLN A 123 -4.65 12.17 15.40
N ASP A 124 -5.64 12.72 16.09
CA ASP A 124 -6.52 11.94 16.97
C ASP A 124 -7.49 11.06 16.18
N ALA A 125 -7.93 11.49 15.00
CA ALA A 125 -8.73 10.68 14.09
C ALA A 125 -7.90 9.54 13.48
N ILE A 126 -6.65 9.81 13.13
CA ILE A 126 -5.70 8.82 12.60
C ILE A 126 -5.48 7.69 13.64
N LYS A 127 -5.30 8.03 14.91
CA LYS A 127 -5.15 7.04 15.99
C LYS A 127 -6.40 6.17 16.19
N LYS A 128 -7.58 6.67 15.84
CA LYS A 128 -8.86 5.94 15.94
C LYS A 128 -9.23 5.17 14.67
N ILE A 129 -8.41 5.23 13.64
CA ILE A 129 -8.66 4.50 12.38
C ILE A 129 -8.89 3.01 12.67
N GLY A 130 -9.85 2.44 11.96
CA GLY A 130 -10.13 1.01 12.03
C GLY A 130 -10.73 0.52 13.34
N GLY A 131 -11.16 1.44 14.22
CA GLY A 131 -11.73 1.10 15.52
C GLY A 131 -10.66 0.86 16.58
N ALA A 132 -9.47 1.41 16.39
CA ALA A 132 -8.46 1.47 17.43
C ALA A 132 -9.02 2.30 18.61
N LYS A 133 -9.01 1.73 19.79
CA LYS A 133 -9.51 2.36 21.02
C LYS A 133 -8.54 2.09 22.16
N GLU A 134 -8.42 3.07 23.03
CA GLU A 134 -7.82 2.88 24.35
C GLU A 134 -8.95 2.62 25.33
N GLU A 135 -9.10 1.41 25.79
CA GLU A 135 -10.12 1.03 26.78
C GLU A 135 -9.42 0.61 28.07
N MET A 136 -9.94 1.04 29.20
CA MET A 136 -9.55 0.50 30.48
C MET A 136 -10.21 -0.87 30.63
N VAL A 137 -9.39 -1.92 30.65
CA VAL A 137 -9.84 -3.29 30.83
C VAL A 137 -9.39 -3.77 32.20
N GLU A 138 -10.30 -4.41 32.90
CA GLU A 138 -9.99 -5.11 34.12
C GLU A 138 -9.13 -6.33 33.80
N THR A 139 -7.89 -6.35 34.27
CA THR A 139 -6.96 -7.46 34.05
C THR A 139 -6.57 -8.02 35.39
N THR A 140 -6.70 -9.34 35.55
CA THR A 140 -6.27 -10.02 36.78
C THR A 140 -4.75 -10.08 36.81
N ASN A 141 -4.15 -9.53 37.86
CA ASN A 141 -2.71 -9.62 38.10
C ASN A 141 -2.40 -11.00 38.70
N TRP A 142 -1.91 -11.92 37.86
CA TRP A 142 -1.61 -13.30 38.26
C TRP A 142 -0.47 -13.40 39.29
N GLU A 143 0.38 -12.40 39.43
CA GLU A 143 1.41 -12.35 40.45
C GLU A 143 0.79 -12.21 41.84
N LYS A 144 -0.22 -11.34 41.99
CA LYS A 144 -0.96 -11.18 43.25
C LYS A 144 -1.81 -12.39 43.59
N VAL A 145 -2.38 -13.05 42.59
CA VAL A 145 -3.08 -14.33 42.81
C VAL A 145 -2.13 -15.41 43.29
N ALA A 146 -0.91 -15.47 42.78
CA ALA A 146 0.12 -16.40 43.23
C ALA A 146 0.60 -16.10 44.65
N GLU A 147 0.50 -14.86 45.12
CA GLU A 147 0.78 -14.45 46.53
C GLU A 147 -0.37 -14.77 47.50
N GLY A 148 -1.53 -15.26 46.99
CA GLY A 148 -2.67 -15.72 47.78
C GLY A 148 -3.80 -14.68 47.96
N PHE A 149 -3.82 -13.62 47.19
CA PHE A 149 -4.93 -12.72 47.11
C PHE A 149 -6.09 -13.31 46.31
N SER A 150 -7.33 -12.92 46.62
CA SER A 150 -8.48 -13.35 45.83
C SER A 150 -8.46 -12.74 44.42
N GLU A 151 -9.09 -13.39 43.44
CA GLU A 151 -9.18 -12.90 42.06
C GLU A 151 -9.78 -11.49 41.98
N GLU A 152 -10.75 -11.19 42.84
CA GLU A 152 -11.40 -9.86 42.94
C GLU A 152 -10.46 -8.77 43.48
N GLU A 153 -9.58 -9.11 44.43
CA GLU A 153 -8.59 -8.18 45.00
C GLU A 153 -7.36 -8.02 44.10
N SER A 154 -7.17 -8.95 43.16
CA SER A 154 -6.04 -8.98 42.21
C SER A 154 -6.38 -8.31 40.87
N THR A 155 -7.63 -7.80 40.72
CA THR A 155 -8.07 -7.14 39.50
C THR A 155 -7.58 -5.69 39.48
N GLU A 156 -6.76 -5.37 38.49
CA GLU A 156 -6.24 -4.02 38.24
C GLU A 156 -6.81 -3.47 36.92
N MET A 157 -7.17 -2.19 36.90
CA MET A 157 -7.53 -1.48 35.68
C MET A 157 -6.26 -1.20 34.86
N THR A 158 -6.08 -1.94 33.77
CA THR A 158 -4.96 -1.73 32.86
C THR A 158 -5.46 -1.08 31.57
N LEU A 159 -4.70 -0.12 31.05
CA LEU A 159 -5.00 0.52 29.78
C LEU A 159 -4.68 -0.45 28.64
N SER A 160 -5.72 -1.06 28.08
CA SER A 160 -5.57 -1.90 26.89
C SER A 160 -5.67 -1.03 25.65
N LYS A 161 -4.61 -1.02 24.85
CA LYS A 161 -4.58 -0.35 23.56
C LYS A 161 -4.94 -1.37 22.49
N LYS A 162 -6.15 -1.26 21.97
CA LYS A 162 -6.53 -2.02 20.79
C LYS A 162 -6.03 -1.27 19.55
N GLU A 163 -4.97 -1.79 18.93
CA GLU A 163 -4.46 -1.24 17.69
C GLU A 163 -5.34 -1.62 16.51
N PHE A 164 -5.22 -0.84 15.43
CA PHE A 164 -5.88 -1.15 14.16
C PHE A 164 -5.35 -2.47 13.60
N ASP A 165 -6.23 -3.44 13.42
CA ASP A 165 -5.90 -4.69 12.74
C ASP A 165 -5.88 -4.47 11.23
N ARG A 166 -4.67 -4.37 10.68
CA ARG A 166 -4.41 -4.08 9.27
C ARG A 166 -4.84 -5.22 8.35
N ASN A 167 -4.94 -6.45 8.87
CA ASN A 167 -5.40 -7.62 8.13
C ASN A 167 -6.89 -7.56 7.77
N GLN A 168 -7.65 -6.63 8.38
CA GLN A 168 -9.05 -6.39 8.04
C GLN A 168 -9.24 -5.66 6.71
N VAL A 169 -8.17 -5.05 6.16
CA VAL A 169 -8.22 -4.44 4.84
C VAL A 169 -8.20 -5.55 3.79
N LYS A 170 -9.31 -5.70 3.07
CA LYS A 170 -9.49 -6.76 2.05
C LYS A 170 -9.56 -6.23 0.63
N LYS A 171 -9.74 -4.94 0.47
CA LYS A 171 -9.80 -4.27 -0.84
C LYS A 171 -9.13 -2.91 -0.79
N TRP A 172 -8.73 -2.43 -1.97
CA TRP A 172 -8.31 -1.05 -2.20
C TRP A 172 -9.20 -0.41 -3.25
N ARG A 173 -9.62 0.81 -3.02
CA ARG A 173 -10.32 1.63 -4.01
C ARG A 173 -9.33 2.63 -4.60
N LEU A 174 -9.30 2.71 -5.92
CA LEU A 174 -8.53 3.69 -6.67
C LEU A 174 -9.49 4.67 -7.34
N LYS A 175 -9.16 5.96 -7.28
CA LYS A 175 -9.77 7.02 -8.09
C LYS A 175 -8.77 7.37 -9.19
N GLU A 176 -9.19 7.19 -10.43
CA GLU A 176 -8.37 7.37 -11.62
C GLU A 176 -9.01 8.39 -12.55
N GLU A 177 -8.18 9.11 -13.29
CA GLU A 177 -8.63 9.90 -14.41
C GLU A 177 -8.01 9.37 -15.70
N TRP A 178 -8.86 8.93 -16.60
CA TRP A 178 -8.53 8.51 -17.94
C TRP A 178 -8.69 9.70 -18.86
N PHE A 179 -7.71 9.98 -19.70
CA PHE A 179 -7.72 11.11 -20.60
C PHE A 179 -6.99 10.82 -21.89
N PHE A 180 -7.43 11.47 -22.96
CA PHE A 180 -6.75 11.45 -24.24
C PHE A 180 -5.91 12.71 -24.41
N ASP A 181 -4.61 12.54 -24.56
CA ASP A 181 -3.65 13.61 -24.80
C ASP A 181 -3.51 13.83 -26.30
N LYS A 182 -4.06 14.93 -26.79
CA LYS A 182 -4.03 15.31 -28.20
C LYS A 182 -2.59 15.52 -28.71
N GLN A 183 -1.70 15.98 -27.87
CA GLN A 183 -0.32 16.29 -28.28
C GLN A 183 0.49 15.00 -28.54
N ARG A 184 0.30 13.99 -27.68
CA ARG A 184 0.98 12.69 -27.82
C ARG A 184 0.15 11.66 -28.60
N SER A 185 -1.13 11.98 -28.86
CA SER A 185 -2.09 11.07 -29.50
C SER A 185 -2.20 9.72 -28.78
N VAL A 186 -2.25 9.72 -27.46
CA VAL A 186 -2.37 8.51 -26.65
C VAL A 186 -3.43 8.67 -25.57
N MET A 187 -4.11 7.55 -25.28
CA MET A 187 -4.92 7.41 -24.08
C MET A 187 -3.97 7.11 -22.91
N ASP A 188 -4.07 7.88 -21.86
CA ASP A 188 -3.26 7.73 -20.65
C ASP A 188 -4.17 7.77 -19.42
N VAL A 189 -3.66 7.28 -18.30
CA VAL A 189 -4.40 7.24 -17.04
C VAL A 189 -3.52 7.68 -15.89
N ARG A 190 -4.10 8.49 -14.99
CA ARG A 190 -3.43 8.89 -13.76
C ARG A 190 -4.27 8.49 -12.57
N ILE A 191 -3.63 7.85 -11.60
CA ILE A 191 -4.23 7.60 -10.30
C ILE A 191 -4.19 8.92 -9.53
N ILE A 192 -5.35 9.36 -9.06
CA ILE A 192 -5.51 10.58 -8.27
C ILE A 192 -5.40 10.23 -6.80
N GLY A 193 -6.06 9.15 -6.38
CA GLY A 193 -6.08 8.75 -4.99
C GLY A 193 -6.36 7.29 -4.77
N MET A 194 -6.09 6.86 -3.55
CA MET A 194 -6.30 5.50 -3.11
C MET A 194 -6.87 5.47 -1.70
N ALA A 195 -7.71 4.47 -1.43
CA ALA A 195 -8.33 4.28 -0.12
C ALA A 195 -8.38 2.79 0.24
N PRO A 196 -7.90 2.38 1.43
CA PRO A 196 -8.09 1.04 1.92
C PRO A 196 -9.55 0.84 2.34
N LEU A 197 -10.12 -0.31 2.00
CA LEU A 197 -11.49 -0.69 2.35
C LEU A 197 -11.46 -1.77 3.42
N LYS A 198 -12.17 -1.50 4.49
CA LYS A 198 -12.44 -2.45 5.56
C LYS A 198 -13.80 -3.10 5.32
N GLU A 199 -13.91 -4.37 5.67
CA GLU A 199 -15.16 -5.09 5.64
C GLU A 199 -16.07 -4.62 6.80
N ASP A 200 -17.30 -4.25 6.47
CA ASP A 200 -18.25 -3.74 7.45
C ASP A 200 -18.79 -4.89 8.30
N ARG A 201 -18.84 -4.65 9.61
CA ARG A 201 -19.45 -5.56 10.58
C ARG A 201 -20.64 -4.89 11.23
N ASP A 202 -21.68 -5.64 11.43
CA ASP A 202 -22.82 -5.20 12.23
C ASP A 202 -22.36 -4.99 13.69
N GLU A 203 -22.57 -3.80 14.22
CA GLU A 203 -22.17 -3.42 15.58
C GLU A 203 -22.82 -4.26 16.66
N VAL A 204 -24.02 -4.82 16.39
CA VAL A 204 -24.81 -5.58 17.38
C VAL A 204 -24.49 -7.07 17.32
N SER A 205 -24.43 -7.64 16.13
CA SER A 205 -24.21 -9.09 15.94
C SER A 205 -22.75 -9.47 15.72
N GLY A 206 -21.88 -8.50 15.40
CA GLY A 206 -20.48 -8.73 15.00
C GLY A 206 -20.33 -9.48 13.67
N GLN A 207 -21.44 -9.79 12.99
CA GLN A 207 -21.43 -10.50 11.73
C GLN A 207 -21.02 -9.57 10.58
N LEU A 208 -20.37 -10.16 9.57
CA LEU A 208 -19.99 -9.44 8.35
C LEU A 208 -21.25 -9.10 7.53
N THR A 209 -21.45 -7.83 7.24
CA THR A 209 -22.57 -7.35 6.41
C THR A 209 -22.33 -7.51 4.92
N GLY A 210 -21.09 -7.86 4.52
CA GLY A 210 -20.67 -7.95 3.12
C GLY A 210 -20.44 -6.58 2.45
N GLY A 211 -20.65 -5.46 3.17
CA GLY A 211 -20.30 -4.12 2.74
C GLY A 211 -18.80 -3.85 2.91
N PHE A 212 -18.32 -2.82 2.23
CA PHE A 212 -16.94 -2.33 2.34
C PHE A 212 -16.94 -0.81 2.46
N SER A 213 -16.37 -0.32 3.56
CA SER A 213 -16.21 1.11 3.83
C SER A 213 -14.76 1.54 3.71
N PRO A 214 -14.47 2.66 3.06
CA PRO A 214 -13.13 3.23 3.05
C PRO A 214 -12.77 3.76 4.43
N LEU A 215 -11.53 3.55 4.85
CA LEU A 215 -11.02 4.01 6.14
C LEU A 215 -10.51 5.46 6.07
N PHE A 216 -9.81 5.77 5.00
CA PHE A 216 -9.26 7.10 4.70
C PHE A 216 -8.90 7.15 3.21
N TRP A 217 -8.71 8.35 2.70
CA TRP A 217 -8.15 8.58 1.38
C TRP A 217 -6.72 9.10 1.47
N VAL A 218 -5.92 8.72 0.50
CA VAL A 218 -4.55 9.23 0.33
C VAL A 218 -4.39 9.77 -1.08
N TYR A 219 -3.79 10.95 -1.20
CA TYR A 219 -3.47 11.53 -2.49
C TYR A 219 -2.29 10.77 -3.10
N PHE A 220 -2.53 10.09 -4.24
CA PHE A 220 -1.57 9.13 -4.79
C PHE A 220 -0.23 9.77 -5.20
N PRO A 221 -0.18 10.97 -5.82
CA PRO A 221 1.09 11.61 -6.17
C PRO A 221 2.01 11.85 -4.97
N GLU A 222 1.46 12.16 -3.79
CA GLU A 222 2.21 12.30 -2.53
C GLU A 222 2.72 10.94 -2.05
N ALA A 223 1.85 9.91 -2.10
CA ALA A 223 2.22 8.55 -1.69
C ALA A 223 3.34 7.94 -2.53
N ARG A 224 3.51 8.33 -3.79
CA ARG A 224 4.52 7.78 -4.71
C ARG A 224 5.94 7.87 -4.17
N GLU A 225 6.28 8.92 -3.44
CA GLU A 225 7.63 9.10 -2.87
C GLU A 225 7.98 7.99 -1.86
N ILE A 226 6.98 7.45 -1.18
CA ILE A 226 7.15 6.35 -0.23
C ILE A 226 7.03 5.01 -0.93
N LEU A 227 6.05 4.87 -1.84
CA LEU A 227 5.78 3.65 -2.58
C LEU A 227 6.96 3.21 -3.47
N ILE A 228 7.77 4.17 -3.95
CA ILE A 228 8.95 3.87 -4.78
C ILE A 228 10.08 3.21 -3.97
N ASN A 229 10.12 3.43 -2.66
CA ASN A 229 11.13 2.86 -1.77
C ASN A 229 10.65 1.57 -1.06
N ALA A 230 9.36 1.26 -1.16
CA ALA A 230 8.77 0.08 -0.55
C ALA A 230 8.79 -1.10 -1.53
N GLU A 231 9.54 -2.14 -1.18
CA GLU A 231 9.66 -3.36 -1.98
C GLU A 231 8.44 -4.26 -1.79
N VAL A 232 8.05 -4.91 -2.87
CA VAL A 232 6.88 -5.78 -2.95
C VAL A 232 7.28 -7.24 -3.00
N PHE A 233 6.44 -8.12 -2.47
CA PHE A 233 6.59 -9.56 -2.63
C PHE A 233 6.43 -9.96 -4.11
N ASN A 234 7.44 -10.67 -4.65
CA ASN A 234 7.44 -11.03 -6.06
C ASN A 234 6.75 -12.38 -6.29
N LEU A 235 5.69 -12.39 -7.07
CA LEU A 235 4.96 -13.61 -7.47
C LEU A 235 5.68 -14.42 -8.58
N VAL A 236 6.67 -13.86 -9.25
CA VAL A 236 7.31 -14.45 -10.43
C VAL A 236 8.38 -15.49 -10.06
N LYS A 237 8.48 -15.91 -8.80
CA LYS A 237 9.47 -16.88 -8.30
C LYS A 237 10.95 -16.46 -8.53
N ASN A 238 11.20 -15.19 -8.75
CA ASN A 238 12.55 -14.63 -8.89
C ASN A 238 12.84 -13.68 -7.72
N ASN A 239 13.62 -14.15 -6.74
CA ASN A 239 13.95 -13.36 -5.55
C ASN A 239 14.95 -12.22 -5.82
N ALA A 240 15.64 -12.24 -6.95
CA ALA A 240 16.57 -11.19 -7.34
C ALA A 240 15.85 -9.97 -7.94
N GLU A 241 14.61 -10.12 -8.42
CA GLU A 241 13.83 -9.01 -8.95
C GLU A 241 13.21 -8.20 -7.81
N ARG A 242 13.58 -6.92 -7.73
CA ARG A 242 13.13 -5.98 -6.71
C ARG A 242 12.16 -4.99 -7.34
N ARG A 243 10.87 -5.30 -7.25
CA ARG A 243 9.78 -4.40 -7.67
C ARG A 243 9.34 -3.56 -6.49
N THR A 244 8.96 -2.32 -6.79
CA THR A 244 8.36 -1.42 -5.81
C THR A 244 6.85 -1.29 -6.05
N TYR A 245 6.12 -0.78 -5.07
CA TYR A 245 4.69 -0.51 -5.24
C TYR A 245 4.44 0.51 -6.36
N ASP A 246 5.29 1.54 -6.50
CA ASP A 246 5.17 2.50 -7.61
C ASP A 246 5.31 1.80 -8.98
N ASP A 247 6.24 0.84 -9.11
CA ASP A 247 6.40 0.04 -10.34
C ASP A 247 5.12 -0.75 -10.70
N ILE A 248 4.45 -1.34 -9.69
CA ILE A 248 3.21 -2.10 -9.89
C ILE A 248 2.07 -1.19 -10.34
N PHE A 249 1.91 -0.04 -9.69
CA PHE A 249 0.87 0.92 -10.06
C PHE A 249 1.15 1.56 -11.42
N TRP A 250 2.40 1.92 -11.69
CA TRP A 250 2.82 2.50 -12.97
C TRP A 250 2.58 1.56 -14.15
N LYS A 251 2.96 0.29 -13.99
CA LYS A 251 2.78 -0.75 -15.02
C LYS A 251 1.40 -1.39 -14.99
N ARG A 252 0.52 -0.97 -14.09
CA ARG A 252 -0.83 -1.50 -13.88
C ARG A 252 -0.88 -3.03 -13.72
N MET A 253 0.05 -3.58 -12.94
CA MET A 253 0.19 -5.02 -12.70
C MET A 253 -0.74 -5.50 -11.59
N PHE A 254 -2.03 -5.20 -11.68
CA PHE A 254 -3.06 -5.60 -10.72
C PHE A 254 -4.39 -5.88 -11.40
N GLY A 255 -5.19 -6.76 -10.81
CA GLY A 255 -6.57 -7.01 -11.19
C GLY A 255 -7.51 -6.06 -10.44
N SER A 256 -8.45 -5.45 -11.15
CA SER A 256 -9.42 -4.54 -10.54
C SER A 256 -10.74 -4.52 -11.29
N THR A 257 -11.82 -4.19 -10.58
CA THR A 257 -13.18 -4.05 -11.13
C THR A 257 -13.62 -2.60 -11.02
N ILE A 258 -14.24 -2.06 -12.06
CA ILE A 258 -14.81 -0.71 -12.05
C ILE A 258 -16.08 -0.72 -11.21
N THR A 259 -16.17 0.19 -10.24
CA THR A 259 -17.32 0.29 -9.33
C THR A 259 -18.15 1.55 -9.54
N LYS A 260 -17.55 2.59 -10.14
CA LYS A 260 -18.21 3.84 -10.42
C LYS A 260 -17.51 4.56 -11.58
N GLU A 261 -18.27 5.26 -12.39
CA GLU A 261 -17.78 6.25 -13.34
C GLU A 261 -18.36 7.63 -13.03
N SER A 262 -17.68 8.68 -13.46
CA SER A 262 -18.23 10.03 -13.37
C SER A 262 -19.36 10.19 -14.38
N SER A 263 -20.57 10.28 -13.89
CA SER A 263 -21.79 10.47 -14.66
C SER A 263 -22.64 11.58 -14.04
N VAL A 264 -23.63 12.05 -14.78
CA VAL A 264 -24.56 13.09 -14.29
C VAL A 264 -25.30 12.67 -13.01
N MET A 265 -25.54 11.37 -12.85
CA MET A 265 -26.24 10.82 -11.68
C MET A 265 -25.32 10.44 -10.51
N ASP A 266 -24.01 10.44 -10.75
CA ASP A 266 -22.95 10.11 -9.76
C ASP A 266 -23.20 8.82 -8.94
N ARG A 267 -23.81 7.80 -9.59
CA ARG A 267 -24.17 6.51 -8.96
C ARG A 267 -23.05 5.49 -9.09
N LYS A 268 -22.95 4.61 -8.10
CA LYS A 268 -22.14 3.40 -8.19
C LYS A 268 -22.85 2.36 -9.05
N VAL A 269 -22.08 1.51 -9.73
CA VAL A 269 -22.63 0.41 -10.55
C VAL A 269 -23.56 -0.49 -9.72
N ASN A 270 -23.18 -0.79 -8.49
CA ASN A 270 -23.99 -1.65 -7.59
C ASN A 270 -25.32 -1.02 -7.13
N GLU A 271 -25.54 0.27 -7.37
CA GLU A 271 -26.82 0.94 -7.03
C GLU A 271 -27.91 0.74 -8.08
N TYR A 272 -27.51 0.40 -9.32
CA TYR A 272 -28.48 0.19 -10.42
C TYR A 272 -28.37 -1.18 -11.08
N MET A 273 -27.26 -1.92 -10.85
CA MET A 273 -27.07 -3.29 -11.33
C MET A 273 -26.66 -4.19 -10.17
N VAL A 274 -27.10 -5.45 -10.16
CA VAL A 274 -26.87 -6.40 -9.07
C VAL A 274 -26.19 -7.67 -9.56
N GLY A 275 -25.25 -8.19 -8.77
CA GLY A 275 -24.62 -9.48 -9.02
C GLY A 275 -23.82 -9.52 -10.32
N LEU A 276 -24.15 -10.45 -11.22
CA LEU A 276 -23.46 -10.63 -12.49
C LEU A 276 -23.61 -9.43 -13.42
N ASP A 277 -24.80 -8.79 -13.42
CA ASP A 277 -25.05 -7.63 -14.28
C ASP A 277 -24.15 -6.45 -13.91
N ALA A 278 -23.81 -6.28 -12.63
CA ALA A 278 -22.86 -5.27 -12.20
C ALA A 278 -21.43 -5.54 -12.73
N LEU A 279 -21.01 -6.79 -12.82
CA LEU A 279 -19.73 -7.15 -13.42
C LEU A 279 -19.72 -6.93 -14.94
N LEU A 280 -20.82 -7.28 -15.61
CA LEU A 280 -20.97 -7.04 -17.05
C LEU A 280 -20.98 -5.55 -17.36
N GLU A 281 -21.62 -4.74 -16.53
CA GLU A 281 -21.62 -3.29 -16.67
C GLU A 281 -20.22 -2.69 -16.44
N ALA A 282 -19.47 -3.18 -15.45
CA ALA A 282 -18.09 -2.78 -15.24
C ALA A 282 -17.20 -3.10 -16.47
N GLU A 283 -17.42 -4.26 -17.10
CA GLU A 283 -16.69 -4.64 -18.32
C GLU A 283 -17.17 -3.83 -19.54
N ARG A 284 -18.46 -3.46 -19.62
CA ARG A 284 -18.99 -2.56 -20.64
C ARG A 284 -18.30 -1.20 -20.57
N ILE A 285 -18.19 -0.60 -19.37
CA ILE A 285 -17.51 0.69 -19.18
C ILE A 285 -16.04 0.60 -19.62
N LYS A 286 -15.36 -0.48 -19.26
CA LYS A 286 -13.98 -0.73 -19.65
C LYS A 286 -13.84 -0.84 -21.17
N THR A 287 -14.74 -1.57 -21.82
CA THR A 287 -14.79 -1.74 -23.27
C THR A 287 -15.08 -0.43 -23.99
N GLU A 288 -15.95 0.40 -23.43
CA GLU A 288 -16.25 1.72 -23.97
C GLU A 288 -15.01 2.63 -24.01
N ILE A 289 -14.18 2.62 -22.96
CA ILE A 289 -12.92 3.36 -22.93
C ILE A 289 -11.95 2.82 -23.98
N PHE A 290 -11.86 1.49 -24.11
CA PHE A 290 -11.02 0.85 -25.11
C PHE A 290 -11.47 1.20 -26.53
N ASN A 291 -12.77 1.17 -26.80
CA ASN A 291 -13.33 1.54 -28.10
C ASN A 291 -13.08 3.01 -28.40
N MET A 292 -13.20 3.89 -27.39
CA MET A 292 -12.89 5.29 -27.56
C MET A 292 -11.45 5.52 -28.03
N GLU A 293 -10.50 4.80 -27.47
CA GLU A 293 -9.11 4.84 -27.92
C GLU A 293 -8.97 4.32 -29.36
N HIS A 294 -9.62 3.19 -29.66
CA HIS A 294 -9.58 2.57 -30.99
C HIS A 294 -10.18 3.46 -32.06
N ASP A 295 -11.36 4.06 -31.80
CA ASP A 295 -12.08 4.90 -32.76
C ASP A 295 -11.31 6.19 -33.11
N LEU A 296 -10.42 6.64 -32.23
CA LEU A 296 -9.55 7.78 -32.52
C LEU A 296 -8.45 7.50 -33.56
N TRP A 297 -8.19 6.22 -33.83
CA TRP A 297 -7.20 5.79 -34.82
C TRP A 297 -7.83 5.35 -36.16
N GLU A 298 -9.14 5.26 -36.23
CA GLU A 298 -9.86 5.01 -37.47
C GLU A 298 -9.94 6.32 -38.29
N TYR A 299 -9.46 6.26 -39.52
CA TYR A 299 -9.53 7.32 -40.51
C TYR A 299 -10.77 7.18 -41.39
#